data_88439bd032cc3d6ee0a0b851100fa480
#
_entry.id   88439bd032cc3d6ee0a0b851100fa480
#
_cell.length_a   1.000
_cell.length_b   1.000
_cell.length_c   1.000
_cell.angle_alpha   90.00
_cell.angle_beta   90.00
_cell.angle_gamma   90.00
#
_symmetry.space_group_name_H-M   'P 1'
#
loop_
_entity.id
_entity.type
_entity.pdbx_description
1 polymer ?
#
loop_
_entity_poly.entity_id
_entity_poly.type
_entity_poly.pdbx_seq_one_letter_code
_entity_poly.pdbx_strand_id
1 'polypeptide(L)'
;MSVKLGIDLELHQLALLSPAGYFLGLHIRFAAPMMMFQTYPQEWTDHYTNQGYALRDPMIAWGFSKVGASRWSEIGIPDVFGILAEAASFGMRYGAAVSCGPISSRTIGGCARSDREYTDDELRKIEQIINRLHDMTQPPESLTQAQIDALRLIAAGDRHAAAAAKLRISESALKARLNSARQRLLARTTAEAIQRAKDYRLL
;
A
#
# COMPACT_ATOMS: atom_id res chain seq x y z
N MET A 1 19.83 8.89 1.27
CA MET A 1 18.91 8.42 2.36
C MET A 1 18.28 7.12 1.87
N SER A 2 18.20 6.08 2.69
CA SER A 2 17.57 4.80 2.26
C SER A 2 16.08 5.04 2.02
N VAL A 3 15.50 4.45 0.96
CA VAL A 3 14.04 4.51 0.65
C VAL A 3 13.20 4.11 1.88
N LYS A 4 13.64 3.10 2.63
CA LYS A 4 12.98 2.66 3.86
C LYS A 4 12.91 3.78 4.91
N LEU A 5 13.99 4.50 5.15
CA LEU A 5 14.01 5.63 6.09
C LEU A 5 13.09 6.77 5.65
N GLY A 6 12.99 7.00 4.34
CA GLY A 6 12.05 7.97 3.78
C GLY A 6 10.59 7.58 4.03
N ILE A 7 10.24 6.30 3.81
CA ILE A 7 8.89 5.78 4.08
C ILE A 7 8.55 5.92 5.57
N ASP A 8 9.45 5.50 6.47
CA ASP A 8 9.22 5.57 7.92
C ASP A 8 8.98 7.02 8.39
N LEU A 9 9.70 8.00 7.80
CA LEU A 9 9.52 9.43 8.11
C LEU A 9 8.15 9.94 7.67
N GLU A 10 7.72 9.62 6.46
CA GLU A 10 6.41 10.04 5.94
C GLU A 10 5.26 9.39 6.73
N LEU A 11 5.37 8.11 7.10
CA LEU A 11 4.39 7.43 7.95
C LEU A 11 4.32 8.06 9.34
N HIS A 12 5.46 8.48 9.91
CA HIS A 12 5.48 9.21 11.17
C HIS A 12 4.74 10.55 11.08
N GLN A 13 4.98 11.32 10.00
CA GLN A 13 4.26 12.57 9.77
C GLN A 13 2.76 12.35 9.57
N LEU A 14 2.38 11.29 8.88
CA LEU A 14 0.98 10.92 8.71
C LEU A 14 0.31 10.58 10.05
N ALA A 15 1.01 9.87 10.93
CA ALA A 15 0.53 9.52 12.26
C ALA A 15 0.26 10.76 13.13
N LEU A 16 1.11 11.80 13.05
CA LEU A 16 0.91 13.07 13.76
C LEU A 16 -0.36 13.82 13.30
N LEU A 17 -0.76 13.65 12.04
CA LEU A 17 -1.99 14.22 11.48
C LEU A 17 -3.21 13.32 11.71
N SER A 18 -3.03 12.09 12.18
CA SER A 18 -4.08 11.07 12.30
C SER A 18 -4.15 10.52 13.73
N PRO A 19 -4.57 11.32 14.73
CA PRO A 19 -4.51 10.93 16.14
C PRO A 19 -5.40 9.73 16.50
N ALA A 20 -6.44 9.43 15.72
CA ALA A 20 -7.26 8.22 15.85
C ALA A 20 -6.81 7.10 14.88
N GLY A 21 -5.66 7.26 14.25
CA GLY A 21 -5.06 6.30 13.34
C GLY A 21 -5.32 6.59 11.86
N TYR A 22 -4.70 5.74 11.03
CA TYR A 22 -4.84 5.79 9.57
C TYR A 22 -4.81 4.39 8.98
N PHE A 23 -5.36 4.28 7.78
CA PHE A 23 -5.18 3.17 6.84
C PHE A 23 -4.54 3.70 5.56
N LEU A 24 -3.63 2.95 4.98
CA LEU A 24 -3.00 3.27 3.71
C LEU A 24 -2.77 2.01 2.89
N GLY A 25 -3.48 1.88 1.78
CA GLY A 25 -3.27 0.84 0.78
C GLY A 25 -2.54 1.42 -0.43
N LEU A 26 -1.26 1.08 -0.60
CA LEU A 26 -0.42 1.55 -1.69
C LEU A 26 -0.49 0.62 -2.89
N HIS A 27 -0.61 1.19 -4.09
CA HIS A 27 -0.60 0.48 -5.37
C HIS A 27 -1.57 -0.70 -5.41
N ILE A 28 -2.84 -0.43 -5.13
CA ILE A 28 -3.91 -1.45 -5.17
C ILE A 28 -4.05 -1.93 -6.62
N ARG A 29 -3.92 -3.25 -6.78
CA ARG A 29 -4.13 -3.96 -8.04
C ARG A 29 -5.04 -5.16 -7.78
N PHE A 30 -6.04 -5.41 -8.60
CA PHE A 30 -6.95 -6.56 -8.47
C PHE A 30 -7.56 -6.73 -7.06
N ALA A 31 -7.89 -5.68 -6.36
CA ALA A 31 -8.45 -5.66 -5.01
C ALA A 31 -7.46 -5.87 -3.85
N ALA A 32 -6.16 -5.96 -4.08
CA ALA A 32 -5.15 -6.05 -3.02
C ALA A 32 -4.10 -4.93 -3.14
N PRO A 33 -3.75 -4.23 -2.05
CA PRO A 33 -2.65 -3.29 -2.03
C PRO A 33 -1.30 -4.03 -2.07
N MET A 34 -0.32 -3.46 -2.76
CA MET A 34 1.06 -3.95 -2.76
C MET A 34 1.71 -3.82 -1.38
N MET A 35 1.44 -2.72 -0.71
CA MET A 35 1.86 -2.45 0.66
C MET A 35 0.67 -1.88 1.42
N MET A 36 0.54 -2.29 2.68
CA MET A 36 -0.51 -1.81 3.57
C MET A 36 0.10 -1.34 4.89
N PHE A 37 -0.33 -0.17 5.34
CA PHE A 37 -0.01 0.36 6.66
C PHE A 37 -1.31 0.73 7.34
N GLN A 38 -1.42 0.39 8.64
CA GLN A 38 -2.62 0.64 9.40
C GLN A 38 -2.27 0.86 10.87
N THR A 39 -2.91 1.87 11.45
CA THR A 39 -2.77 2.22 12.87
C THR A 39 -4.13 2.48 13.54
N TYR A 40 -5.23 2.15 12.86
CA TYR A 40 -6.57 2.17 13.47
C TYR A 40 -6.64 1.22 14.68
N PRO A 41 -7.53 1.45 15.67
CA PRO A 41 -7.76 0.53 16.77
C PRO A 41 -8.00 -0.90 16.27
N GLN A 42 -7.38 -1.89 16.95
CA GLN A 42 -7.49 -3.30 16.55
C GLN A 42 -8.95 -3.78 16.57
N GLU A 43 -9.72 -3.36 17.56
CA GLU A 43 -11.14 -3.68 17.69
C GLU A 43 -11.97 -3.22 16.49
N TRP A 44 -11.68 -2.02 15.96
CA TRP A 44 -12.30 -1.55 14.72
C TRP A 44 -11.86 -2.39 13.52
N THR A 45 -10.59 -2.71 13.41
CA THR A 45 -10.05 -3.49 12.28
C THR A 45 -10.67 -4.87 12.21
N ASP A 46 -10.79 -5.52 13.35
CA ASP A 46 -11.42 -6.84 13.47
C ASP A 46 -12.91 -6.75 13.13
N HIS A 47 -13.61 -5.75 13.66
CA HIS A 47 -15.01 -5.50 13.35
C HIS A 47 -15.22 -5.25 11.85
N TYR A 48 -14.46 -4.32 11.27
CA TYR A 48 -14.50 -3.98 9.85
C TYR A 48 -14.31 -5.19 8.93
N THR A 49 -13.35 -6.05 9.29
CA THR A 49 -13.04 -7.28 8.55
C THR A 49 -14.16 -8.31 8.67
N ASN A 50 -14.64 -8.55 9.89
CA ASN A 50 -15.70 -9.51 10.16
C ASN A 50 -17.02 -9.14 9.47
N GLN A 51 -17.31 -7.85 9.38
CA GLN A 51 -18.48 -7.34 8.66
C GLN A 51 -18.30 -7.28 7.13
N GLY A 52 -17.08 -7.49 6.61
CA GLY A 52 -16.77 -7.39 5.19
C GLY A 52 -16.99 -5.98 4.61
N TYR A 53 -16.71 -4.95 5.40
CA TYR A 53 -17.00 -3.56 5.05
C TYR A 53 -16.21 -3.04 3.86
N ALA A 54 -15.05 -3.59 3.55
CA ALA A 54 -14.22 -3.17 2.42
C ALA A 54 -14.95 -3.14 1.06
N LEU A 55 -15.99 -3.98 0.89
CA LEU A 55 -16.80 -4.03 -0.33
C LEU A 55 -17.96 -3.01 -0.37
N ARG A 56 -18.21 -2.33 0.75
CA ARG A 56 -19.37 -1.46 0.96
C ARG A 56 -19.01 -0.08 1.50
N ASP A 57 -17.73 0.12 1.81
CA ASP A 57 -17.21 1.34 2.40
C ASP A 57 -17.25 2.50 1.39
N PRO A 58 -17.99 3.59 1.69
CA PRO A 58 -18.08 4.75 0.82
C PRO A 58 -16.71 5.41 0.56
N MET A 59 -15.76 5.33 1.51
CA MET A 59 -14.41 5.82 1.32
C MET A 59 -13.64 5.03 0.26
N ILE A 60 -13.74 3.71 0.28
CA ILE A 60 -13.10 2.84 -0.71
C ILE A 60 -13.71 3.11 -2.09
N ALA A 61 -15.04 3.19 -2.18
CA ALA A 61 -15.74 3.53 -3.43
C ALA A 61 -15.30 4.89 -3.96
N TRP A 62 -15.19 5.91 -3.09
CA TRP A 62 -14.68 7.24 -3.44
C TRP A 62 -13.24 7.16 -3.95
N GLY A 63 -12.36 6.46 -3.26
CA GLY A 63 -10.94 6.32 -3.61
C GLY A 63 -10.70 5.65 -4.96
N PHE A 64 -11.58 4.76 -5.41
CA PHE A 64 -11.53 4.19 -6.77
C PHE A 64 -12.15 5.11 -7.83
N SER A 65 -13.11 5.96 -7.46
CA SER A 65 -13.84 6.82 -8.39
C SER A 65 -13.18 8.18 -8.62
N LYS A 66 -12.40 8.69 -7.66
CA LYS A 66 -11.81 10.02 -7.68
C LYS A 66 -10.32 10.00 -7.30
N VAL A 67 -9.63 11.10 -7.58
CA VAL A 67 -8.26 11.41 -7.17
C VAL A 67 -8.27 12.71 -6.40
N GLY A 68 -7.38 12.85 -5.42
CA GLY A 68 -7.25 14.02 -4.55
C GLY A 68 -7.53 13.69 -3.09
N ALA A 69 -7.94 14.69 -2.33
CA ALA A 69 -8.28 14.58 -0.92
C ALA A 69 -9.70 15.11 -0.64
N SER A 70 -10.39 14.52 0.33
CA SER A 70 -11.72 14.96 0.78
C SER A 70 -11.92 14.63 2.25
N ARG A 71 -12.73 15.40 2.96
CA ARG A 71 -13.26 14.98 4.27
C ARG A 71 -14.27 13.85 4.09
N TRP A 72 -14.41 13.00 5.09
CA TRP A 72 -15.44 11.94 5.06
C TRP A 72 -16.85 12.53 4.92
N SER A 73 -17.10 13.69 5.55
CA SER A 73 -18.37 14.43 5.44
C SER A 73 -18.66 14.99 4.05
N GLU A 74 -17.64 15.08 3.16
CA GLU A 74 -17.72 15.72 1.84
C GLU A 74 -17.53 14.75 0.66
N ILE A 75 -17.37 13.45 0.92
CA ILE A 75 -17.10 12.46 -0.15
C ILE A 75 -18.24 12.32 -1.17
N GLY A 76 -19.45 12.72 -0.81
CA GLY A 76 -20.62 12.72 -1.71
C GLY A 76 -21.14 11.32 -2.09
N ILE A 77 -20.68 10.27 -1.40
CA ILE A 77 -21.18 8.89 -1.53
C ILE A 77 -21.95 8.57 -0.26
N PRO A 78 -23.22 8.15 -0.34
CA PRO A 78 -24.02 7.83 0.83
C PRO A 78 -23.45 6.66 1.63
N ASP A 79 -23.36 6.78 2.94
CA ASP A 79 -23.01 5.70 3.88
C ASP A 79 -24.27 4.88 4.20
N VAL A 80 -24.72 4.09 3.24
CA VAL A 80 -25.95 3.28 3.33
C VAL A 80 -25.88 2.23 4.44
N PHE A 81 -24.66 1.80 4.78
CA PHE A 81 -24.43 0.74 5.77
C PHE A 81 -24.03 1.28 7.14
N GLY A 82 -23.95 2.61 7.32
CA GLY A 82 -23.60 3.23 8.59
C GLY A 82 -22.15 3.03 9.04
N ILE A 83 -21.25 2.69 8.13
CA ILE A 83 -19.85 2.34 8.44
C ILE A 83 -19.11 3.50 9.10
N LEU A 84 -19.30 4.73 8.60
CA LEU A 84 -18.68 5.93 9.17
C LEU A 84 -19.29 6.28 10.54
N ALA A 85 -20.59 6.02 10.73
CA ALA A 85 -21.25 6.18 12.01
C ALA A 85 -20.75 5.18 13.04
N GLU A 86 -20.51 3.93 12.64
CA GLU A 86 -19.89 2.92 13.51
C GLU A 86 -18.43 3.25 13.83
N ALA A 87 -17.63 3.70 12.84
CA ALA A 87 -16.26 4.14 13.05
C ALA A 87 -16.16 5.22 14.14
N ALA A 88 -17.15 6.11 14.23
CA ALA A 88 -17.21 7.13 15.26
C ALA A 88 -17.31 6.55 16.68
N SER A 89 -17.94 5.38 16.87
CA SER A 89 -18.00 4.68 18.17
C SER A 89 -16.65 4.12 18.62
N PHE A 90 -15.72 3.92 17.68
CA PHE A 90 -14.33 3.53 17.93
C PHE A 90 -13.36 4.72 17.96
N GLY A 91 -13.87 5.96 18.14
CA GLY A 91 -13.05 7.16 18.23
C GLY A 91 -12.65 7.79 16.90
N MET A 92 -13.12 7.28 15.76
CA MET A 92 -12.85 7.79 14.42
C MET A 92 -14.04 8.58 13.90
N ARG A 93 -14.30 9.74 14.51
CA ARG A 93 -15.49 10.55 14.24
C ARG A 93 -15.37 11.41 12.99
N TYR A 94 -14.18 11.94 12.75
CA TYR A 94 -13.87 12.79 11.61
C TYR A 94 -12.74 12.17 10.80
N GLY A 95 -12.80 12.25 9.50
CA GLY A 95 -11.79 11.65 8.68
C GLY A 95 -11.49 12.38 7.39
N ALA A 96 -10.33 12.05 6.84
CA ALA A 96 -9.89 12.44 5.52
C ALA A 96 -9.71 11.19 4.66
N ALA A 97 -10.18 11.25 3.42
CA ALA A 97 -9.92 10.27 2.38
C ALA A 97 -8.95 10.87 1.37
N VAL A 98 -7.95 10.10 0.96
CA VAL A 98 -7.01 10.50 -0.10
C VAL A 98 -6.88 9.38 -1.10
N SER A 99 -6.83 9.73 -2.38
CA SER A 99 -6.60 8.79 -3.46
C SER A 99 -5.66 9.39 -4.49
N CYS A 100 -4.68 8.60 -4.96
CA CYS A 100 -3.75 8.99 -6.03
C CYS A 100 -3.34 7.82 -6.90
N GLY A 101 -2.66 8.12 -8.00
CA GLY A 101 -2.20 7.16 -8.99
C GLY A 101 -3.29 6.69 -9.96
N PRO A 102 -2.93 5.98 -11.04
CA PRO A 102 -3.87 5.45 -12.02
C PRO A 102 -4.69 4.30 -11.44
N ILE A 103 -5.85 3.98 -12.03
CA ILE A 103 -6.71 2.88 -11.56
C ILE A 103 -6.00 1.52 -11.53
N SER A 104 -5.01 1.30 -12.39
CA SER A 104 -4.18 0.10 -12.43
C SER A 104 -3.14 0.00 -11.30
N SER A 105 -2.96 1.07 -10.55
CA SER A 105 -1.99 1.17 -9.43
C SER A 105 -2.46 2.23 -8.44
N ARG A 106 -3.72 2.12 -7.99
CA ARG A 106 -4.37 3.10 -7.12
C ARG A 106 -3.83 3.03 -5.70
N THR A 107 -3.55 4.18 -5.10
CA THR A 107 -3.31 4.31 -3.67
C THR A 107 -4.53 4.94 -3.03
N ILE A 108 -5.00 4.36 -1.93
CA ILE A 108 -6.12 4.88 -1.14
C ILE A 108 -5.67 4.96 0.31
N GLY A 109 -5.86 6.14 0.92
CA GLY A 109 -5.59 6.39 2.33
C GLY A 109 -6.81 6.95 3.04
N GLY A 110 -6.96 6.56 4.31
CA GLY A 110 -7.93 7.12 5.24
C GLY A 110 -7.22 7.53 6.53
N CYS A 111 -7.42 8.77 6.97
CA CYS A 111 -6.93 9.30 8.23
C CYS A 111 -8.11 9.63 9.13
N ALA A 112 -7.97 9.42 10.44
CA ALA A 112 -9.05 9.67 11.39
C ALA A 112 -8.62 10.47 12.62
N ARG A 113 -9.59 11.18 13.19
CA ARG A 113 -9.50 11.92 14.44
C ARG A 113 -10.85 11.96 15.16
N SER A 114 -10.84 12.22 16.45
CA SER A 114 -12.08 12.20 17.28
C SER A 114 -12.63 13.58 17.63
N ASP A 115 -11.81 14.63 17.49
CA ASP A 115 -12.06 15.95 18.09
C ASP A 115 -12.73 16.97 17.16
N ARG A 116 -12.36 17.04 15.89
CA ARG A 116 -12.87 18.01 14.91
C ARG A 116 -12.62 17.57 13.47
N GLU A 117 -13.23 18.28 12.53
CA GLU A 117 -12.92 18.13 11.10
C GLU A 117 -11.47 18.53 10.76
N TYR A 118 -10.93 17.92 9.72
CA TYR A 118 -9.68 18.34 9.14
C TYR A 118 -9.78 19.71 8.48
N THR A 119 -8.78 20.57 8.69
CA THR A 119 -8.66 21.82 7.95
C THR A 119 -8.16 21.57 6.52
N ASP A 120 -8.32 22.53 5.62
CA ASP A 120 -7.81 22.43 4.24
C ASP A 120 -6.29 22.30 4.20
N ASP A 121 -5.57 22.94 5.15
CA ASP A 121 -4.12 22.79 5.28
C ASP A 121 -3.70 21.37 5.69
N GLU A 122 -4.44 20.75 6.60
CA GLU A 122 -4.21 19.37 7.01
C GLU A 122 -4.51 18.41 5.86
N LEU A 123 -5.62 18.60 5.15
CA LEU A 123 -5.94 17.79 3.96
C LEU A 123 -4.83 17.86 2.91
N ARG A 124 -4.35 19.07 2.58
CA ARG A 124 -3.24 19.26 1.63
C ARG A 124 -1.97 18.56 2.10
N LYS A 125 -1.63 18.63 3.39
CA LYS A 125 -0.45 17.94 3.96
C LYS A 125 -0.58 16.43 3.87
N ILE A 126 -1.74 15.87 4.24
CA ILE A 126 -2.03 14.43 4.14
C ILE A 126 -1.92 13.97 2.69
N GLU A 127 -2.52 14.70 1.76
CA GLU A 127 -2.44 14.41 0.34
C GLU A 127 -0.99 14.40 -0.17
N GLN A 128 -0.19 15.40 0.19
CA GLN A 128 1.23 15.47 -0.19
C GLN A 128 2.04 14.31 0.38
N ILE A 129 1.81 13.92 1.64
CA ILE A 129 2.48 12.78 2.29
C ILE A 129 2.14 11.49 1.54
N ILE A 130 0.86 11.26 1.25
CA ILE A 130 0.39 10.03 0.57
C ILE A 130 0.89 9.98 -0.87
N ASN A 131 0.93 11.12 -1.59
CA ASN A 131 1.52 11.19 -2.92
C ASN A 131 3.02 10.85 -2.88
N ARG A 132 3.80 11.40 -1.93
CA ARG A 132 5.22 11.03 -1.79
C ARG A 132 5.41 9.56 -1.45
N LEU A 133 4.57 8.98 -0.58
CA LEU A 133 4.59 7.55 -0.29
C LEU A 133 4.28 6.71 -1.53
N HIS A 134 3.29 7.12 -2.33
CA HIS A 134 2.99 6.49 -3.61
C HIS A 134 4.21 6.49 -4.54
N ASP A 135 4.82 7.66 -4.75
CA ASP A 135 5.98 7.81 -5.64
C ASP A 135 7.21 7.01 -5.16
N MET A 136 7.50 7.05 -3.85
CA MET A 136 8.64 6.32 -3.25
C MET A 136 8.47 4.79 -3.30
N THR A 137 7.23 4.31 -3.35
CA THR A 137 6.91 2.88 -3.36
C THR A 137 6.49 2.39 -4.73
N GLN A 138 6.59 3.24 -5.76
CA GLN A 138 6.18 2.89 -7.11
C GLN A 138 6.87 1.59 -7.57
N PRO A 139 6.08 0.60 -8.01
CA PRO A 139 6.65 -0.64 -8.51
C PRO A 139 7.53 -0.33 -9.72
N PRO A 140 8.66 -1.02 -9.88
CA PRO A 140 9.49 -0.86 -11.06
C PRO A 140 8.67 -1.22 -12.32
N GLU A 141 8.78 -0.43 -13.35
CA GLU A 141 8.12 -0.70 -14.64
C GLU A 141 8.61 -2.02 -15.26
N SER A 142 9.86 -2.41 -14.96
CA SER A 142 10.45 -3.65 -15.43
C SER A 142 11.57 -4.15 -14.51
N LEU A 143 11.75 -5.46 -14.49
CA LEU A 143 12.97 -6.11 -14.02
C LEU A 143 13.93 -6.30 -15.21
N THR A 144 15.23 -6.37 -14.94
CA THR A 144 16.17 -6.80 -15.99
C THR A 144 15.93 -8.27 -16.34
N GLN A 145 16.25 -8.68 -17.57
CA GLN A 145 16.10 -10.07 -17.99
C GLN A 145 16.84 -11.03 -17.03
N ALA A 146 18.04 -10.63 -16.57
CA ALA A 146 18.82 -11.42 -15.61
C ALA A 146 18.13 -11.58 -14.23
N GLN A 147 17.34 -10.60 -13.79
CA GLN A 147 16.53 -10.68 -12.56
C GLN A 147 15.29 -11.56 -12.79
N ILE A 148 14.64 -11.42 -13.94
CA ILE A 148 13.49 -12.24 -14.34
C ILE A 148 13.89 -13.72 -14.38
N ASP A 149 14.98 -14.05 -15.06
CA ASP A 149 15.44 -15.43 -15.20
C ASP A 149 15.81 -16.05 -13.85
N ALA A 150 16.46 -15.28 -12.97
CA ALA A 150 16.78 -15.73 -11.61
C ALA A 150 15.49 -15.99 -10.80
N LEU A 151 14.52 -15.09 -10.82
CA LEU A 151 13.24 -15.27 -10.10
C LEU A 151 12.43 -16.44 -10.67
N ARG A 152 12.39 -16.64 -11.99
CA ARG A 152 11.67 -17.74 -12.63
C ARG A 152 12.19 -19.11 -12.19
N LEU A 153 13.50 -19.30 -12.16
CA LEU A 153 14.07 -20.58 -11.72
C LEU A 153 13.77 -20.89 -10.26
N ILE A 154 13.88 -19.89 -9.37
CA ILE A 154 13.51 -20.07 -7.96
C ILE A 154 12.00 -20.30 -7.82
N ALA A 155 11.16 -19.61 -8.60
CA ALA A 155 9.72 -19.81 -8.62
C ALA A 155 9.30 -21.20 -9.13
N ALA A 156 10.13 -21.80 -9.99
CA ALA A 156 9.98 -23.19 -10.46
C ALA A 156 10.46 -24.24 -9.44
N GLY A 157 10.99 -23.82 -8.26
CA GLY A 157 11.44 -24.71 -7.21
C GLY A 157 12.94 -25.09 -7.27
N ASP A 158 13.70 -24.50 -8.17
CA ASP A 158 15.15 -24.76 -8.24
C ASP A 158 15.87 -24.27 -6.97
N ARG A 159 16.77 -25.08 -6.44
CA ARG A 159 17.71 -24.64 -5.40
C ARG A 159 18.78 -23.71 -6.00
N HIS A 160 19.37 -22.85 -5.17
CA HIS A 160 20.34 -21.84 -5.65
C HIS A 160 21.46 -22.42 -6.52
N ALA A 161 22.04 -23.56 -6.13
CA ALA A 161 23.07 -24.20 -6.91
C ALA A 161 22.59 -24.65 -8.31
N ALA A 162 21.40 -25.25 -8.40
CA ALA A 162 20.81 -25.68 -9.66
C ALA A 162 20.45 -24.48 -10.56
N ALA A 163 19.83 -23.43 -9.99
CA ALA A 163 19.50 -22.21 -10.71
C ALA A 163 20.76 -21.51 -11.24
N ALA A 164 21.81 -21.40 -10.42
CA ALA A 164 23.11 -20.83 -10.82
C ALA A 164 23.74 -21.60 -11.99
N ALA A 165 23.75 -22.94 -11.90
CA ALA A 165 24.25 -23.79 -12.96
C ALA A 165 23.46 -23.61 -14.28
N LYS A 166 22.12 -23.56 -14.23
CA LYS A 166 21.25 -23.31 -15.39
C LYS A 166 21.54 -21.95 -16.05
N LEU A 167 21.83 -20.94 -15.24
CA LEU A 167 22.16 -19.59 -15.71
C LEU A 167 23.64 -19.41 -16.07
N ARG A 168 24.47 -20.43 -15.88
CA ARG A 168 25.94 -20.42 -16.10
C ARG A 168 26.62 -19.27 -15.33
N ILE A 169 26.25 -19.08 -14.06
CA ILE A 169 26.82 -18.10 -13.15
C ILE A 169 27.16 -18.73 -11.81
N SER A 170 27.93 -18.02 -10.99
CA SER A 170 28.19 -18.46 -9.61
C SER A 170 26.94 -18.29 -8.73
N GLU A 171 26.84 -19.06 -7.65
CA GLU A 171 25.75 -18.88 -6.65
C GLU A 171 25.76 -17.48 -6.02
N SER A 172 26.96 -16.88 -5.85
CA SER A 172 27.07 -15.51 -5.36
C SER A 172 26.46 -14.49 -6.33
N ALA A 173 26.67 -14.68 -7.64
CA ALA A 173 26.07 -13.85 -8.67
C ALA A 173 24.53 -14.04 -8.73
N LEU A 174 24.03 -15.27 -8.56
CA LEU A 174 22.60 -15.54 -8.45
C LEU A 174 21.99 -14.82 -7.23
N LYS A 175 22.62 -14.95 -6.05
CA LYS A 175 22.19 -14.28 -4.82
C LYS A 175 22.15 -12.75 -5.00
N ALA A 176 23.16 -12.18 -5.68
CA ALA A 176 23.18 -10.75 -5.98
C ALA A 176 22.01 -10.32 -6.90
N ARG A 177 21.69 -11.10 -7.95
CA ARG A 177 20.53 -10.85 -8.84
C ARG A 177 19.21 -10.92 -8.07
N LEU A 178 19.03 -11.95 -7.24
CA LEU A 178 17.82 -12.11 -6.40
C LEU A 178 17.69 -10.96 -5.39
N ASN A 179 18.80 -10.55 -4.75
CA ASN A 179 18.78 -9.42 -3.82
C ASN A 179 18.44 -8.11 -4.53
N SER A 180 19.02 -7.85 -5.69
CA SER A 180 18.70 -6.68 -6.51
C SER A 180 17.24 -6.68 -6.95
N ALA A 181 16.68 -7.83 -7.36
CA ALA A 181 15.26 -7.97 -7.67
C ALA A 181 14.38 -7.70 -6.45
N ARG A 182 14.74 -8.22 -5.27
CA ARG A 182 14.02 -7.96 -4.01
C ARG A 182 14.01 -6.47 -3.67
N GLN A 183 15.14 -5.80 -3.74
CA GLN A 183 15.24 -4.37 -3.50
C GLN A 183 14.36 -3.57 -4.46
N ARG A 184 14.39 -3.92 -5.75
CA ARG A 184 13.63 -3.26 -6.79
C ARG A 184 12.12 -3.44 -6.62
N LEU A 185 11.71 -4.63 -6.15
CA LEU A 185 10.32 -4.97 -5.86
C LEU A 185 9.89 -4.57 -4.44
N LEU A 186 10.77 -3.95 -3.65
CA LEU A 186 10.54 -3.60 -2.24
C LEU A 186 10.15 -4.81 -1.37
N ALA A 187 10.57 -6.01 -1.75
CA ALA A 187 10.23 -7.26 -1.09
C ALA A 187 11.23 -7.60 0.03
N ARG A 188 10.74 -8.15 1.14
CA ARG A 188 11.56 -8.61 2.27
C ARG A 188 12.19 -9.97 2.01
N THR A 189 11.48 -10.84 1.29
CA THR A 189 11.90 -12.21 0.98
C THR A 189 11.89 -12.47 -0.53
N THR A 190 12.59 -13.52 -0.97
CA THR A 190 12.54 -13.95 -2.37
C THR A 190 11.15 -14.45 -2.77
N ALA A 191 10.44 -15.14 -1.85
CA ALA A 191 9.07 -15.59 -2.09
C ALA A 191 8.13 -14.38 -2.33
N GLU A 192 8.24 -13.35 -1.51
CA GLU A 192 7.49 -12.10 -1.69
C GLU A 192 7.86 -11.40 -3.00
N ALA A 193 9.14 -11.39 -3.37
CA ALA A 193 9.57 -10.84 -4.66
C ALA A 193 8.98 -11.59 -5.86
N ILE A 194 8.92 -12.93 -5.79
CA ILE A 194 8.29 -13.76 -6.81
C ILE A 194 6.79 -13.43 -6.91
N GLN A 195 6.09 -13.35 -5.77
CA GLN A 195 4.67 -13.03 -5.76
C GLN A 195 4.41 -11.64 -6.37
N ARG A 196 5.15 -10.60 -5.92
CA ARG A 196 5.04 -9.25 -6.48
C ARG A 196 5.36 -9.19 -7.97
N ALA A 197 6.39 -9.92 -8.41
CA ALA A 197 6.74 -9.96 -9.83
C ALA A 197 5.63 -10.60 -10.68
N LYS A 198 4.92 -11.62 -10.16
CA LYS A 198 3.73 -12.18 -10.80
C LYS A 198 2.57 -11.19 -10.81
N ASP A 199 2.30 -10.53 -9.68
CA ASP A 199 1.23 -9.53 -9.55
C ASP A 199 1.45 -8.36 -10.51
N TYR A 200 2.72 -8.01 -10.78
CA TYR A 200 3.11 -6.98 -11.76
C TYR A 200 3.21 -7.46 -13.19
N ARG A 201 2.98 -8.76 -13.44
CA ARG A 201 3.16 -9.40 -14.77
C ARG A 201 4.58 -9.20 -15.32
N LEU A 202 5.57 -9.25 -14.45
CA LEU A 202 6.99 -9.17 -14.78
C LEU A 202 7.63 -10.56 -14.93
N LEU A 203 6.92 -11.64 -14.51
CA LEU A 203 7.32 -13.03 -14.65
C LEU A 203 6.42 -13.78 -15.62
#